data_4da17c63ef8642620ccc965659887e7d
#
_entry.id   4da17c63ef8642620ccc965659887e7d
#
_cell.length_a   1.000
_cell.length_b   1.000
_cell.length_c   1.000
_cell.angle_alpha   90.00
_cell.angle_beta   90.00
_cell.angle_gamma   90.00
#
_symmetry.space_group_name_H-M   'P 1'
#
loop_
_entity.id
_entity.type
_entity.pdbx_description
1 polymer ?
#
loop_
_entity_poly.entity_id
_entity_poly.type
_entity_poly.pdbx_seq_one_letter_code
_entity_poly.pdbx_strand_id
1 'polypeptide(L)'
;MTLKEKAGLCSGQDFWHLKAVERLGIPAVMVSDGPHGLRKQDQSADHLGINDSIKAVCFPTGSCSACSFDRDLLFTIGKTLGAECQAEDVSVILGPAANAKRSPLCGRNFEYFSEDPYLTGQMAASHIKGVQSQNVG
;
A
#
# COMPACT_ATOMS: atom_id res chain seq x y z
N MET A 1 9.25 1.15 25.95
CA MET A 1 10.20 0.53 24.98
C MET A 1 11.62 0.98 25.25
N THR A 2 12.56 0.06 25.20
CA THR A 2 14.00 0.37 25.20
C THR A 2 14.41 0.99 23.86
N LEU A 3 15.60 1.61 23.80
CA LEU A 3 16.13 2.15 22.54
C LEU A 3 16.28 1.06 21.45
N LYS A 4 16.72 -0.15 21.87
CA LYS A 4 16.86 -1.30 20.98
C LYS A 4 15.52 -1.73 20.39
N GLU A 5 14.45 -1.74 21.19
CA GLU A 5 13.10 -2.06 20.72
C GLU A 5 12.58 -1.01 19.73
N LYS A 6 12.78 0.28 20.04
CA LYS A 6 12.40 1.38 19.14
C LYS A 6 13.14 1.29 17.80
N ALA A 7 14.45 1.07 17.83
CA ALA A 7 15.26 0.86 16.63
C ALA A 7 14.81 -0.39 15.85
N GLY A 8 14.41 -1.45 16.57
CA GLY A 8 13.89 -2.68 15.97
C GLY A 8 12.60 -2.47 15.18
N LEU A 9 11.72 -1.56 15.61
CA LEU A 9 10.48 -1.25 14.85
C LEU A 9 10.74 -0.50 13.54
N CYS A 10 11.91 0.13 13.40
CA CYS A 10 12.32 0.77 12.14
C CYS A 10 12.93 -0.22 11.13
N SER A 11 12.98 -1.49 11.48
CA SER A 11 13.58 -2.56 10.68
C SER A 11 12.61 -3.73 10.57
N GLY A 12 12.55 -4.39 9.42
CA GLY A 12 11.74 -5.59 9.25
C GLY A 12 12.20 -6.75 10.12
N GLN A 13 11.28 -7.64 10.43
CA GLN A 13 11.57 -8.97 10.97
C GLN A 13 11.99 -9.91 9.84
N ASP A 14 11.26 -9.83 8.77
CA ASP A 14 11.50 -10.48 7.50
C ASP A 14 11.16 -9.51 6.35
N PHE A 15 10.94 -10.04 5.14
CA PHE A 15 10.67 -9.21 3.98
C PHE A 15 9.34 -8.44 4.05
N TRP A 16 8.33 -9.03 4.71
CA TRP A 16 6.98 -8.47 4.74
C TRP A 16 6.45 -8.15 6.14
N HIS A 17 7.20 -8.45 7.21
CA HIS A 17 6.74 -8.19 8.57
C HIS A 17 7.63 -7.19 9.31
N LEU A 18 6.99 -6.31 10.05
CA LEU A 18 7.64 -5.52 11.09
C LEU A 18 7.86 -6.37 12.33
N LYS A 19 8.87 -6.03 13.13
CA LYS A 19 9.20 -6.78 14.35
C LYS A 19 8.13 -6.61 15.42
N ALA A 20 7.77 -7.71 16.07
CA ALA A 20 7.00 -7.67 17.29
C ALA A 20 7.82 -7.12 18.47
N VAL A 21 7.13 -6.57 19.46
CA VAL A 21 7.66 -6.32 20.80
C VAL A 21 6.76 -7.05 21.82
N GLU A 22 6.95 -8.35 21.90
CA GLU A 22 6.07 -9.27 22.66
C GLU A 22 5.88 -8.83 24.11
N ARG A 23 6.95 -8.39 24.76
CA ARG A 23 6.92 -7.89 26.14
C ARG A 23 5.90 -6.76 26.36
N LEU A 24 5.54 -6.03 25.32
CA LEU A 24 4.59 -4.92 25.36
C LEU A 24 3.27 -5.24 24.64
N GLY A 25 3.10 -6.48 24.20
CA GLY A 25 1.90 -6.89 23.44
C GLY A 25 1.80 -6.24 22.06
N ILE A 26 2.92 -5.78 21.47
CA ILE A 26 2.95 -5.23 20.12
C ILE A 26 3.21 -6.39 19.15
N PRO A 27 2.24 -6.75 18.30
CA PRO A 27 2.41 -7.87 17.37
C PRO A 27 3.35 -7.54 16.22
N ALA A 28 3.82 -8.56 15.53
CA ALA A 28 4.36 -8.39 14.18
C ALA A 28 3.25 -7.92 13.24
N VAL A 29 3.57 -6.96 12.40
CA VAL A 29 2.61 -6.35 11.48
C VAL A 29 2.99 -6.73 10.06
N MET A 30 2.06 -7.32 9.32
CA MET A 30 2.27 -7.61 7.90
C MET A 30 2.07 -6.35 7.07
N VAL A 31 3.05 -6.09 6.22
CA VAL A 31 3.04 -5.04 5.19
C VAL A 31 3.07 -5.72 3.83
N SER A 32 2.29 -5.24 2.88
CA SER A 32 2.28 -5.80 1.52
C SER A 32 2.32 -4.72 0.47
N ASP A 33 2.90 -5.03 -0.68
CA ASP A 33 2.86 -4.17 -1.86
C ASP A 33 1.46 -4.14 -2.47
N GLY A 34 1.08 -3.04 -3.12
CA GLY A 34 -0.19 -3.00 -3.82
C GLY A 34 -0.80 -1.63 -4.10
N PRO A 35 -0.12 -0.73 -4.84
CA PRO A 35 -0.73 0.56 -5.21
C PRO A 35 -1.93 0.42 -6.17
N HIS A 36 -2.06 -0.70 -6.87
CA HIS A 36 -3.12 -0.98 -7.86
C HIS A 36 -3.84 -2.29 -7.58
N GLY A 37 -3.82 -2.79 -6.37
CA GLY A 37 -4.36 -4.06 -5.94
C GLY A 37 -3.40 -4.78 -5.03
N LEU A 38 -3.92 -5.62 -4.15
CA LEU A 38 -3.11 -6.33 -3.18
C LEU A 38 -2.16 -7.30 -3.89
N ARG A 39 -0.86 -7.17 -3.60
CA ARG A 39 0.18 -8.05 -4.12
C ARG A 39 0.88 -8.80 -2.99
N LYS A 40 0.13 -9.61 -2.28
CA LYS A 40 0.68 -10.50 -1.26
C LYS A 40 1.27 -11.74 -1.91
N GLN A 41 2.53 -12.08 -1.59
CA GLN A 41 3.14 -13.31 -2.06
C GLN A 41 2.60 -14.51 -1.27
N ASP A 42 2.30 -15.61 -1.99
CA ASP A 42 1.66 -16.79 -1.42
C ASP A 42 2.64 -17.63 -0.57
N GLN A 43 3.93 -17.61 -0.92
CA GLN A 43 4.97 -18.41 -0.29
C GLN A 43 6.13 -17.54 0.21
N SER A 44 7.34 -18.09 0.19
CA SER A 44 8.54 -17.34 0.59
C SER A 44 8.73 -16.09 -0.25
N ALA A 45 8.94 -14.97 0.43
CA ALA A 45 9.18 -13.69 -0.23
C ALA A 45 10.45 -13.71 -1.09
N ASP A 46 10.38 -13.10 -2.26
CA ASP A 46 11.54 -12.83 -3.11
C ASP A 46 11.65 -11.34 -3.43
N HIS A 47 12.86 -10.88 -3.71
CA HIS A 47 13.13 -9.49 -4.08
C HIS A 47 12.81 -9.17 -5.55
N LEU A 48 12.53 -10.17 -6.36
CA LEU A 48 12.34 -10.06 -7.80
C LEU A 48 10.86 -10.11 -8.19
N GLY A 49 9.98 -10.52 -7.27
CA GLY A 49 8.57 -10.72 -7.53
C GLY A 49 8.29 -11.85 -8.52
N ILE A 50 9.14 -12.90 -8.50
CA ILE A 50 9.02 -14.06 -9.37
C ILE A 50 8.05 -15.09 -8.79
N ASN A 51 7.95 -15.15 -7.46
CA ASN A 51 7.02 -16.05 -6.78
C ASN A 51 5.58 -15.61 -7.00
N ASP A 52 4.69 -16.59 -7.05
CA ASP A 52 3.27 -16.36 -7.22
C ASP A 52 2.70 -15.48 -6.10
N SER A 53 1.79 -14.61 -6.48
CA SER A 53 0.99 -13.80 -5.57
C SER A 53 -0.40 -14.41 -5.44
N ILE A 54 -1.07 -14.13 -4.32
CA ILE A 54 -2.47 -14.47 -4.16
C ILE A 54 -3.31 -13.82 -5.27
N LYS A 55 -4.46 -14.40 -5.57
CA LYS A 55 -5.42 -13.80 -6.50
C LYS A 55 -6.12 -12.63 -5.82
N ALA A 56 -6.01 -11.45 -6.41
CA ALA A 56 -6.65 -10.23 -5.95
C ALA A 56 -7.14 -9.39 -7.13
N VAL A 57 -7.94 -8.37 -6.86
CA VAL A 57 -8.42 -7.46 -7.91
C VAL A 57 -7.26 -6.62 -8.43
N CYS A 58 -7.12 -6.55 -9.75
CA CYS A 58 -6.21 -5.62 -10.42
C CYS A 58 -6.99 -4.34 -10.76
N PHE A 59 -6.77 -3.29 -9.97
CA PHE A 59 -7.34 -1.98 -10.23
C PHE A 59 -6.58 -1.24 -11.33
N PRO A 60 -7.19 -0.21 -11.95
CA PRO A 60 -6.49 0.64 -12.90
C PRO A 60 -5.25 1.31 -12.28
N THR A 61 -4.27 1.61 -13.11
CA THR A 61 -3.06 2.33 -12.65
C THR A 61 -3.41 3.69 -12.04
N GLY A 62 -2.52 4.24 -11.22
CA GLY A 62 -2.71 5.56 -10.62
C GLY A 62 -2.97 6.65 -11.65
N SER A 63 -2.23 6.63 -12.77
CA SER A 63 -2.45 7.55 -13.89
C SER A 63 -3.85 7.44 -14.48
N CYS A 64 -4.34 6.23 -14.68
CA CYS A 64 -5.67 5.98 -15.23
C CYS A 64 -6.77 6.39 -14.23
N SER A 65 -6.62 6.02 -12.97
CA SER A 65 -7.57 6.37 -11.92
C SER A 65 -7.68 7.88 -11.72
N ALA A 66 -6.57 8.62 -11.82
CA ALA A 66 -6.57 10.08 -11.71
C ALA A 66 -7.30 10.77 -12.85
N CYS A 67 -7.35 10.19 -14.05
CA CYS A 67 -8.09 10.72 -15.19
C CYS A 67 -9.61 10.74 -14.98
N SER A 68 -10.12 10.05 -13.96
CA SER A 68 -11.53 10.12 -13.59
C SER A 68 -11.90 11.46 -12.96
N PHE A 69 -10.96 12.15 -12.30
CA PHE A 69 -11.20 13.31 -11.44
C PHE A 69 -12.28 13.07 -10.37
N ASP A 70 -12.54 11.81 -10.04
CA ASP A 70 -13.62 11.37 -9.16
C ASP A 70 -13.07 10.84 -7.83
N ARG A 71 -13.26 11.62 -6.76
CA ARG A 71 -12.81 11.28 -5.41
C ARG A 71 -13.61 10.14 -4.79
N ASP A 72 -14.89 10.01 -5.12
CA ASP A 72 -15.76 8.96 -4.58
C ASP A 72 -15.39 7.61 -5.20
N LEU A 73 -14.99 7.60 -6.48
CA LEU A 73 -14.42 6.42 -7.12
C LEU A 73 -13.12 5.99 -6.42
N LEU A 74 -12.21 6.94 -6.14
CA LEU A 74 -10.94 6.63 -5.45
C LEU A 74 -11.18 6.12 -4.02
N PHE A 75 -12.16 6.67 -3.31
CA PHE A 75 -12.57 6.15 -2.00
C PHE A 75 -13.08 4.71 -2.12
N THR A 76 -13.90 4.42 -3.13
CA THR A 76 -14.45 3.08 -3.36
C THR A 76 -13.36 2.07 -3.69
N ILE A 77 -12.39 2.43 -4.55
CA ILE A 77 -11.21 1.60 -4.84
C ILE A 77 -10.44 1.31 -3.55
N GLY A 78 -10.12 2.36 -2.78
CA GLY A 78 -9.40 2.21 -1.52
C GLY A 78 -10.13 1.33 -0.51
N LYS A 79 -11.45 1.50 -0.39
CA LYS A 79 -12.29 0.66 0.49
C LYS A 79 -12.28 -0.80 0.07
N THR A 80 -12.38 -1.09 -1.21
CA THR A 80 -12.34 -2.46 -1.72
C THR A 80 -10.99 -3.10 -1.49
N LEU A 81 -9.90 -2.37 -1.76
CA LEU A 81 -8.54 -2.81 -1.49
C LEU A 81 -8.31 -3.09 0.00
N GLY A 82 -8.81 -2.21 0.88
CA GLY A 82 -8.74 -2.42 2.33
C GLY A 82 -9.50 -3.67 2.80
N ALA A 83 -10.65 -3.96 2.18
CA ALA A 83 -11.40 -5.19 2.47
C ALA A 83 -10.64 -6.45 2.03
N GLU A 84 -9.94 -6.42 0.88
CA GLU A 84 -9.06 -7.52 0.47
C GLU A 84 -7.88 -7.68 1.42
N CYS A 85 -7.26 -6.59 1.87
CA CYS A 85 -6.20 -6.63 2.88
C CYS A 85 -6.67 -7.28 4.19
N GLN A 86 -7.89 -6.98 4.65
CA GLN A 86 -8.47 -7.62 5.84
C GLN A 86 -8.69 -9.11 5.63
N ALA A 87 -9.18 -9.52 4.47
CA ALA A 87 -9.41 -10.93 4.15
C ALA A 87 -8.10 -11.74 4.11
N GLU A 88 -6.99 -11.08 3.86
CA GLU A 88 -5.67 -11.68 3.73
C GLU A 88 -4.72 -11.37 4.91
N ASP A 89 -5.25 -10.89 6.03
CA ASP A 89 -4.47 -10.55 7.23
C ASP A 89 -3.31 -9.56 6.98
N VAL A 90 -3.48 -8.64 6.03
CA VAL A 90 -2.55 -7.55 5.74
C VAL A 90 -2.92 -6.31 6.53
N SER A 91 -2.02 -5.87 7.40
CA SER A 91 -2.28 -4.73 8.29
C SER A 91 -1.94 -3.38 7.65
N VAL A 92 -0.98 -3.35 6.73
CA VAL A 92 -0.53 -2.13 6.04
C VAL A 92 -0.31 -2.45 4.57
N ILE A 93 -0.91 -1.63 3.70
CA ILE A 93 -0.68 -1.69 2.25
C ILE A 93 0.24 -0.55 1.81
N LEU A 94 1.24 -0.87 1.00
CA LEU A 94 2.15 0.12 0.41
C LEU A 94 1.49 0.75 -0.82
N GLY A 95 0.62 1.70 -0.57
CA GLY A 95 -0.19 2.41 -1.55
C GLY A 95 -1.04 3.49 -0.88
N PRO A 96 -1.59 4.44 -1.69
CA PRO A 96 -1.33 4.65 -3.09
C PRO A 96 0.06 5.28 -3.36
N ALA A 97 0.53 5.19 -4.61
CA ALA A 97 1.76 5.86 -5.02
C ALA A 97 1.48 7.34 -5.34
N ALA A 98 1.64 8.19 -4.33
CA ALA A 98 1.26 9.61 -4.37
C ALA A 98 2.43 10.56 -4.69
N ASN A 99 3.48 10.08 -5.35
CA ASN A 99 4.60 10.93 -5.74
C ASN A 99 4.28 11.79 -6.97
N ALA A 100 4.89 12.96 -7.07
CA ALA A 100 4.73 13.84 -8.23
C ALA A 100 5.51 13.34 -9.45
N LYS A 101 4.90 13.36 -10.62
CA LYS A 101 5.57 13.10 -11.89
C LYS A 101 6.39 14.31 -12.28
N ARG A 102 7.71 14.20 -12.29
CA ARG A 102 8.62 15.32 -12.61
C ARG A 102 9.38 15.14 -13.92
N SER A 103 9.66 13.89 -14.28
CA SER A 103 10.35 13.58 -15.52
C SER A 103 9.51 12.59 -16.34
N PRO A 104 9.32 12.84 -17.65
CA PRO A 104 8.60 11.90 -18.52
C PRO A 104 9.36 10.57 -18.69
N LEU A 105 10.65 10.55 -18.39
CA LEU A 105 11.50 9.35 -18.49
C LEU A 105 11.44 8.46 -17.24
N CYS A 106 10.69 8.85 -16.19
CA CYS A 106 10.56 8.04 -14.99
C CYS A 106 9.74 6.78 -15.25
N GLY A 107 10.37 5.60 -15.11
CA GLY A 107 9.72 4.30 -15.33
C GLY A 107 8.55 3.98 -14.40
N ARG A 108 8.35 4.77 -13.33
CA ARG A 108 7.27 4.61 -12.37
C ARG A 108 6.11 5.60 -12.56
N ASN A 109 6.11 6.39 -13.64
CA ASN A 109 5.04 7.36 -13.88
C ASN A 109 3.64 6.73 -14.02
N PHE A 110 3.54 5.48 -14.43
CA PHE A 110 2.27 4.76 -14.56
C PHE A 110 1.55 4.63 -13.21
N GLU A 111 2.28 4.48 -12.12
CA GLU A 111 1.70 4.25 -10.80
C GLU A 111 1.36 5.54 -10.04
N TYR A 112 1.95 6.68 -10.42
CA TYR A 112 1.66 7.96 -9.78
C TYR A 112 0.40 8.61 -10.38
N PHE A 113 -0.34 9.36 -9.55
CA PHE A 113 -1.58 10.00 -9.99
C PHE A 113 -1.36 11.09 -11.03
N SER A 114 -0.55 12.13 -10.71
CA SER A 114 -0.42 13.31 -11.55
C SER A 114 0.93 14.01 -11.36
N GLU A 115 1.27 14.92 -12.29
CA GLU A 115 2.30 15.94 -12.09
C GLU A 115 1.78 17.12 -11.25
N ASP A 116 0.46 17.34 -11.22
CA ASP A 116 -0.17 18.35 -10.38
C ASP A 116 -0.28 17.86 -8.93
N PRO A 117 0.38 18.53 -7.97
CA PRO A 117 0.35 18.12 -6.56
C PRO A 117 -1.04 18.27 -5.93
N TYR A 118 -1.87 19.20 -6.42
CA TYR A 118 -3.24 19.35 -5.91
C TYR A 118 -4.10 18.15 -6.29
N LEU A 119 -4.13 17.78 -7.57
CA LEU A 119 -4.86 16.61 -8.04
C LEU A 119 -4.36 15.34 -7.35
N THR A 120 -3.03 15.15 -7.29
CA THR A 120 -2.42 14.01 -6.59
C THR A 120 -2.87 13.95 -5.12
N GLY A 121 -2.86 15.08 -4.42
CA GLY A 121 -3.25 15.16 -3.03
C GLY A 121 -4.73 14.80 -2.81
N GLN A 122 -5.64 15.30 -3.66
CA GLN A 122 -7.07 15.00 -3.56
C GLN A 122 -7.39 13.53 -3.81
N MET A 123 -6.79 12.94 -4.86
CA MET A 123 -6.99 11.54 -5.22
C MET A 123 -6.38 10.60 -4.17
N ALA A 124 -5.14 10.87 -3.74
CA ALA A 124 -4.46 10.09 -2.72
C ALA A 124 -5.21 10.12 -1.37
N ALA A 125 -5.62 11.31 -0.92
CA ALA A 125 -6.35 11.45 0.35
C ALA A 125 -7.67 10.66 0.34
N SER A 126 -8.38 10.64 -0.78
CA SER A 126 -9.63 9.89 -0.91
C SER A 126 -9.39 8.38 -0.90
N HIS A 127 -8.41 7.91 -1.65
CA HIS A 127 -7.99 6.50 -1.65
C HIS A 127 -7.56 6.03 -0.26
N ILE A 128 -6.69 6.78 0.42
CA ILE A 128 -6.22 6.47 1.78
C ILE A 128 -7.39 6.38 2.76
N LYS A 129 -8.33 7.32 2.72
CA LYS A 129 -9.53 7.27 3.56
C LYS A 129 -10.35 6.00 3.31
N GLY A 130 -10.43 5.57 2.05
CA GLY A 130 -11.08 4.30 1.69
C GLY A 130 -10.40 3.11 2.35
N VAL A 131 -9.08 2.97 2.20
CA VAL A 131 -8.28 1.89 2.82
C VAL A 131 -8.43 1.92 4.34
N GLN A 132 -8.22 3.07 4.96
CA GLN A 132 -8.29 3.24 6.42
C GLN A 132 -9.69 3.00 6.98
N SER A 133 -10.75 3.17 6.19
CA SER A 133 -12.12 2.83 6.60
C SER A 133 -12.30 1.34 6.89
N GLN A 134 -11.36 0.51 6.42
CA GLN A 134 -11.33 -0.93 6.66
C GLN A 134 -10.31 -1.33 7.74
N ASN A 135 -9.83 -0.37 8.54
CA ASN A 135 -8.83 -0.61 9.59
C ASN A 135 -7.50 -1.17 9.05
N VAL A 136 -7.07 -0.71 7.89
CA VAL A 136 -5.78 -1.00 7.25
C VAL A 136 -4.99 0.29 7.10
N GLY A 137 -3.70 0.24 7.42
CA GLY A 137 -2.79 1.38 7.29
C GLY A 137 -2.22 1.56 5.88
#